data_b4add7109bffb51728ed3eb448ee54e8
#
_entry.id   b4add7109bffb51728ed3eb448ee54e8
#
_cell.length_a   1.000
_cell.length_b   1.000
_cell.length_c   1.000
_cell.angle_alpha   90.00
_cell.angle_beta   90.00
_cell.angle_gamma   90.00
#
_symmetry.space_group_name_H-M   'P 1'
#
loop_
_entity.id
_entity.type
_entity.pdbx_description
1 polymer ?
#
loop_
_entity_poly.entity_id
_entity_poly.type
_entity_poly.pdbx_seq_one_letter_code
_entity_poly.pdbx_strand_id
1 'polypeptide(L)'
;MAAGLMKRYREAGEAAPKVMYVDRDCCSLHGKSQVNVMFSEWDELEVRLDIWHFMRRFAAGVTTEAHPLYGIFMARLSMCIFEWDPDDVAALHRAKEGELAAKKAGHISGKALSARITRRELALHCRRRTRGVEETTRLIGSLVDLFDSASGKDTLGVPLLDHERIQQIWKEQRKHVQCIQDPENFPLYTKTGTLKKGGVELCCYRCARGSTSLESFHLHLNRFIPGTSASDAHFQAYLLEGLMRWNDDRMEDALKGASSIRTYGSAMKEAVDKLS
;
A
#
# COMPACT_ATOMS: atom_id res chain seq x y z
N MET A 1 -11.02 4.33 -22.39
CA MET A 1 -11.14 3.70 -21.03
C MET A 1 -11.65 4.71 -20.00
N ALA A 2 -11.03 5.86 -19.78
CA ALA A 2 -11.46 6.88 -18.81
C ALA A 2 -12.90 7.36 -19.03
N ALA A 3 -13.26 7.76 -20.25
CA ALA A 3 -14.64 8.15 -20.60
C ALA A 3 -15.68 7.07 -20.28
N GLY A 4 -15.34 5.78 -20.51
CA GLY A 4 -16.23 4.67 -20.16
C GLY A 4 -16.41 4.50 -18.66
N LEU A 5 -15.36 4.79 -17.86
CA LEU A 5 -15.44 4.75 -16.40
C LEU A 5 -16.29 5.90 -15.86
N MET A 6 -16.06 7.13 -16.33
CA MET A 6 -16.87 8.29 -15.97
C MET A 6 -18.36 8.08 -16.34
N LYS A 7 -18.62 7.53 -17.52
CA LYS A 7 -19.99 7.16 -17.94
C LYS A 7 -20.67 6.20 -16.96
N ARG A 8 -19.96 5.15 -16.52
CA ARG A 8 -20.50 4.16 -15.56
C ARG A 8 -20.83 4.78 -14.21
N TYR A 9 -19.98 5.70 -13.70
CA TYR A 9 -20.26 6.42 -12.45
C TYR A 9 -21.52 7.26 -12.57
N ARG A 10 -21.67 7.99 -13.68
CA ARG A 10 -22.89 8.78 -13.96
C ARG A 10 -24.14 7.90 -14.04
N GLU A 11 -24.08 6.81 -14.79
CA GLU A 11 -25.22 5.89 -14.98
C GLU A 11 -25.63 5.20 -13.68
N ALA A 12 -24.65 4.91 -12.79
CA ALA A 12 -24.90 4.35 -11.47
C ALA A 12 -25.35 5.36 -10.42
N GLY A 13 -25.33 6.67 -10.74
CA GLY A 13 -25.63 7.73 -9.77
C GLY A 13 -24.57 7.84 -8.65
N GLU A 14 -23.37 7.32 -8.88
CA GLU A 14 -22.28 7.33 -7.90
C GLU A 14 -21.47 8.62 -7.99
N ALA A 15 -21.03 9.12 -6.82
CA ALA A 15 -20.18 10.28 -6.74
C ALA A 15 -18.79 9.99 -7.33
N ALA A 16 -18.20 11.00 -7.99
CA ALA A 16 -16.84 10.92 -8.48
C ALA A 16 -15.85 10.63 -7.35
N PRO A 17 -14.79 9.82 -7.58
CA PRO A 17 -13.75 9.59 -6.59
C PRO A 17 -13.02 10.91 -6.32
N LYS A 18 -12.69 11.16 -5.05
CA LYS A 18 -11.95 12.36 -4.63
C LYS A 18 -10.45 12.20 -4.77
N VAL A 19 -9.93 10.98 -4.65
CA VAL A 19 -8.49 10.68 -4.70
C VAL A 19 -8.25 9.48 -5.61
N MET A 20 -7.24 9.61 -6.48
CA MET A 20 -6.77 8.52 -7.33
C MET A 20 -5.26 8.34 -7.15
N TYR A 21 -4.84 7.13 -6.82
CA TYR A 21 -3.43 6.76 -6.76
C TYR A 21 -2.98 6.18 -8.11
N VAL A 22 -1.83 6.65 -8.58
CA VAL A 22 -1.25 6.27 -9.87
C VAL A 22 0.22 5.90 -9.71
N ASP A 23 0.76 5.09 -10.61
CA ASP A 23 2.18 4.70 -10.62
C ASP A 23 3.08 5.72 -11.35
N ARG A 24 2.48 6.56 -12.20
CA ARG A 24 3.12 7.63 -12.99
C ARG A 24 2.09 8.70 -13.38
N ASP A 25 2.56 9.74 -14.04
CA ASP A 25 1.71 10.85 -14.54
C ASP A 25 0.90 11.56 -13.43
N CYS A 26 1.42 11.54 -12.20
CA CYS A 26 0.80 12.15 -11.02
C CYS A 26 0.79 13.68 -11.06
N CYS A 27 1.68 14.30 -11.83
CA CYS A 27 1.80 15.76 -11.96
C CYS A 27 2.32 16.15 -13.35
N SER A 28 2.15 17.40 -13.70
CA SER A 28 2.71 18.04 -14.89
C SER A 28 3.56 19.23 -14.49
N LEU A 29 4.55 19.58 -15.29
CA LEU A 29 5.32 20.82 -15.13
C LEU A 29 4.47 22.05 -15.47
N HIS A 30 3.49 21.88 -16.35
CA HIS A 30 2.62 22.95 -16.83
C HIS A 30 1.16 22.46 -16.86
N GLY A 31 0.35 22.96 -15.93
CA GLY A 31 -1.07 22.68 -15.89
C GLY A 31 -1.47 21.36 -15.21
N LYS A 32 -2.59 20.80 -15.64
CA LYS A 32 -3.16 19.56 -15.10
C LYS A 32 -2.34 18.33 -15.52
N SER A 33 -2.27 17.31 -14.66
CA SER A 33 -1.66 16.02 -15.01
C SER A 33 -2.42 15.35 -16.15
N GLN A 34 -1.77 14.41 -16.86
CA GLN A 34 -2.45 13.66 -17.94
C GLN A 34 -3.68 12.90 -17.39
N VAL A 35 -3.59 12.39 -16.18
CA VAL A 35 -4.71 11.71 -15.52
C VAL A 35 -5.88 12.66 -15.30
N ASN A 36 -5.66 13.87 -14.78
CA ASN A 36 -6.73 14.87 -14.65
C ASN A 36 -7.34 15.28 -16.00
N VAL A 37 -6.55 15.30 -17.08
CA VAL A 37 -7.07 15.56 -18.41
C VAL A 37 -7.95 14.42 -18.91
N MET A 38 -7.54 13.16 -18.68
CA MET A 38 -8.31 11.98 -19.06
C MET A 38 -9.63 11.87 -18.29
N PHE A 39 -9.67 12.29 -17.01
CA PHE A 39 -10.84 12.29 -16.14
C PHE A 39 -11.42 13.70 -15.99
N SER A 40 -11.60 14.40 -17.11
CA SER A 40 -11.97 15.80 -17.15
C SER A 40 -13.34 16.15 -16.56
N GLU A 41 -14.24 15.17 -16.36
CA GLU A 41 -15.52 15.36 -15.70
C GLU A 41 -15.40 15.32 -14.16
N TRP A 42 -14.25 14.92 -13.62
CA TRP A 42 -13.98 14.81 -12.20
C TRP A 42 -13.08 15.98 -11.74
N ASP A 43 -13.64 17.18 -11.70
CA ASP A 43 -12.89 18.41 -11.46
C ASP A 43 -12.20 18.47 -10.10
N GLU A 44 -12.77 17.81 -9.09
CA GLU A 44 -12.22 17.73 -7.73
C GLU A 44 -11.27 16.53 -7.53
N LEU A 45 -10.98 15.78 -8.60
CA LEU A 45 -10.12 14.61 -8.49
C LEU A 45 -8.69 15.00 -8.14
N GLU A 46 -8.24 14.59 -6.96
CA GLU A 46 -6.86 14.73 -6.50
C GLU A 46 -6.04 13.51 -6.92
N VAL A 47 -5.06 13.71 -7.79
CA VAL A 47 -4.18 12.63 -8.27
C VAL A 47 -2.93 12.57 -7.39
N ARG A 48 -2.66 11.39 -6.83
CA ARG A 48 -1.50 11.12 -5.97
C ARG A 48 -0.64 10.01 -6.55
N LEU A 49 0.67 10.11 -6.36
CA LEU A 49 1.60 9.03 -6.71
C LEU A 49 1.53 7.94 -5.64
N ASP A 50 1.40 6.70 -6.07
CA ASP A 50 1.49 5.56 -5.16
C ASP A 50 2.88 5.48 -4.51
N ILE A 51 2.90 5.39 -3.17
CA ILE A 51 4.15 5.46 -2.39
C ILE A 51 5.00 4.21 -2.60
N TRP A 52 4.40 3.04 -2.80
CA TRP A 52 5.15 1.83 -3.10
C TRP A 52 5.89 1.96 -4.42
N HIS A 53 5.23 2.47 -5.46
CA HIS A 53 5.85 2.75 -6.77
C HIS A 53 6.93 3.84 -6.67
N PHE A 54 6.70 4.89 -5.88
CA PHE A 54 7.73 5.89 -5.60
C PHE A 54 8.97 5.25 -4.97
N MET A 55 8.79 4.43 -3.93
CA MET A 55 9.90 3.74 -3.26
C MET A 55 10.60 2.74 -4.19
N ARG A 56 9.84 2.03 -5.03
CA ARG A 56 10.38 1.05 -5.99
C ARG A 56 11.35 1.68 -6.99
N ARG A 57 11.18 2.96 -7.32
CA ARG A 57 12.13 3.68 -8.19
C ARG A 57 13.52 3.79 -7.58
N PHE A 58 13.64 3.91 -6.25
CA PHE A 58 14.93 3.91 -5.56
C PHE A 58 15.61 2.53 -5.61
N ALA A 59 14.84 1.45 -5.67
CA ALA A 59 15.39 0.11 -5.83
C ALA A 59 16.18 -0.06 -7.14
N ALA A 60 15.87 0.72 -8.18
CA ALA A 60 16.66 0.73 -9.42
C ALA A 60 18.06 1.35 -9.25
N GLY A 61 18.30 2.10 -8.16
CA GLY A 61 19.61 2.68 -7.84
C GLY A 61 20.50 1.76 -7.00
N VAL A 62 20.03 0.57 -6.59
CA VAL A 62 20.87 -0.39 -5.86
C VAL A 62 21.67 -1.27 -6.82
N THR A 63 22.84 -1.71 -6.38
CA THR A 63 23.71 -2.60 -7.16
C THR A 63 23.07 -3.97 -7.36
N THR A 64 22.41 -4.49 -6.32
CA THR A 64 21.60 -5.71 -6.36
C THR A 64 20.58 -5.73 -5.22
N GLU A 65 19.38 -6.26 -5.46
CA GLU A 65 18.37 -6.46 -4.42
C GLU A 65 18.75 -7.55 -3.40
N ALA A 66 19.75 -8.40 -3.74
CA ALA A 66 20.32 -9.39 -2.84
C ALA A 66 21.34 -8.80 -1.84
N HIS A 67 21.68 -7.50 -1.95
CA HIS A 67 22.63 -6.84 -1.06
C HIS A 67 22.13 -6.86 0.40
N PRO A 68 23.00 -7.20 1.41
CA PRO A 68 22.57 -7.32 2.81
C PRO A 68 21.88 -6.06 3.38
N LEU A 69 22.25 -4.86 2.91
CA LEU A 69 21.69 -3.61 3.36
C LEU A 69 20.40 -3.19 2.62
N TYR A 70 19.99 -3.90 1.56
CA TYR A 70 18.82 -3.52 0.74
C TYR A 70 17.54 -3.39 1.58
N GLY A 71 17.23 -4.42 2.38
CA GLY A 71 16.04 -4.39 3.23
C GLY A 71 16.06 -3.27 4.29
N ILE A 72 17.26 -2.94 4.79
CA ILE A 72 17.45 -1.86 5.75
C ILE A 72 17.20 -0.50 5.08
N PHE A 73 17.78 -0.30 3.89
CA PHE A 73 17.58 0.92 3.10
C PHE A 73 16.10 1.16 2.79
N MET A 74 15.41 0.15 2.27
CA MET A 74 13.98 0.25 1.94
C MET A 74 13.10 0.50 3.17
N ALA A 75 13.43 -0.13 4.31
CA ALA A 75 12.75 0.13 5.57
C ALA A 75 12.97 1.57 6.06
N ARG A 76 14.21 2.08 5.98
CA ARG A 76 14.55 3.46 6.33
C ARG A 76 13.90 4.46 5.39
N LEU A 77 13.84 4.18 4.10
CA LEU A 77 13.16 5.02 3.12
C LEU A 77 11.65 5.17 3.47
N SER A 78 11.00 4.08 3.85
CA SER A 78 9.63 4.14 4.36
C SER A 78 9.50 5.01 5.62
N MET A 79 10.46 4.97 6.53
CA MET A 79 10.48 5.80 7.74
C MET A 79 10.74 7.29 7.43
N CYS A 80 11.43 7.61 6.34
CA CYS A 80 11.59 8.99 5.87
C CYS A 80 10.27 9.58 5.36
N ILE A 81 9.40 8.74 4.82
CA ILE A 81 8.12 9.18 4.25
C ILE A 81 7.04 9.24 5.33
N PHE A 82 6.97 8.24 6.20
CA PHE A 82 5.88 8.06 7.14
C PHE A 82 6.27 8.33 8.59
N GLU A 83 5.29 8.79 9.34
CA GLU A 83 5.30 8.75 10.81
C GLU A 83 4.02 8.10 11.32
N TRP A 84 4.14 7.41 12.46
CA TRP A 84 3.02 6.81 13.15
C TRP A 84 2.31 7.84 14.02
N ASP A 85 1.00 7.68 14.15
CA ASP A 85 0.20 8.43 15.12
C ASP A 85 0.69 8.07 16.54
N PRO A 86 1.14 9.08 17.34
CA PRO A 86 1.76 8.81 18.64
C PRO A 86 0.77 8.24 19.65
N ASP A 87 -0.52 8.61 19.60
CA ASP A 87 -1.53 8.15 20.51
C ASP A 87 -1.88 6.68 20.26
N ASP A 88 -2.00 6.31 18.98
CA ASP A 88 -2.24 4.91 18.58
C ASP A 88 -1.05 4.03 18.99
N VAL A 89 0.19 4.50 18.80
CA VAL A 89 1.40 3.78 19.22
C VAL A 89 1.45 3.63 20.74
N ALA A 90 1.15 4.70 21.48
CA ALA A 90 1.12 4.65 22.96
C ALA A 90 0.05 3.67 23.47
N ALA A 91 -1.14 3.63 22.85
CA ALA A 91 -2.18 2.68 23.19
C ALA A 91 -1.74 1.23 22.92
N LEU A 92 -1.10 0.98 21.78
CA LEU A 92 -0.56 -0.34 21.43
C LEU A 92 0.55 -0.79 22.38
N HIS A 93 1.42 0.13 22.83
CA HIS A 93 2.45 -0.14 23.83
C HIS A 93 1.81 -0.59 25.16
N ARG A 94 0.84 0.16 25.68
CA ARG A 94 0.11 -0.22 26.92
C ARG A 94 -0.57 -1.59 26.79
N ALA A 95 -1.19 -1.86 25.64
CA ALA A 95 -1.81 -3.16 25.39
C ALA A 95 -0.80 -4.30 25.39
N LYS A 96 0.39 -4.07 24.80
CA LYS A 96 1.46 -5.06 24.77
C LYS A 96 2.09 -5.31 26.14
N GLU A 97 2.26 -4.28 26.94
CA GLU A 97 2.69 -4.41 28.35
C GLU A 97 1.73 -5.27 29.13
N GLY A 98 0.42 -4.98 29.06
CA GLY A 98 -0.62 -5.77 29.74
C GLY A 98 -0.64 -7.24 29.28
N GLU A 99 -0.46 -7.49 27.96
CA GLU A 99 -0.36 -8.86 27.43
C GLU A 99 0.85 -9.63 28.00
N LEU A 100 2.01 -8.98 28.07
CA LEU A 100 3.24 -9.57 28.57
C LEU A 100 3.18 -9.80 30.09
N ALA A 101 2.61 -8.86 30.84
CA ALA A 101 2.37 -9.00 32.28
C ALA A 101 1.47 -10.21 32.60
N ALA A 102 0.39 -10.39 31.83
CA ALA A 102 -0.51 -11.54 31.99
C ALA A 102 0.20 -12.89 31.70
N LYS A 103 1.19 -12.90 30.82
CA LYS A 103 2.02 -14.07 30.50
C LYS A 103 3.19 -14.29 31.47
N LYS A 104 3.28 -13.53 32.57
CA LYS A 104 4.36 -13.57 33.55
C LYS A 104 5.77 -13.35 32.93
N ALA A 105 5.85 -12.61 31.83
CA ALA A 105 7.10 -12.37 31.09
C ALA A 105 8.01 -11.31 31.76
N GLY A 106 7.70 -10.87 32.96
CA GLY A 106 8.39 -9.79 33.67
C GLY A 106 8.04 -8.40 33.14
N HIS A 107 8.57 -7.38 33.82
CA HIS A 107 8.39 -5.98 33.37
C HIS A 107 9.36 -5.69 32.21
N ILE A 108 8.82 -5.51 31.00
CA ILE A 108 9.57 -5.16 29.79
C ILE A 108 9.12 -3.78 29.34
N SER A 109 10.05 -2.84 29.20
CA SER A 109 9.73 -1.47 28.80
C SER A 109 10.66 -0.96 27.68
N GLY A 110 10.34 0.20 27.13
CA GLY A 110 11.18 0.91 26.17
C GLY A 110 11.46 0.12 24.88
N LYS A 111 12.72 0.08 24.45
CA LYS A 111 13.16 -0.55 23.19
C LYS A 111 12.83 -2.05 23.14
N ALA A 112 12.91 -2.75 24.29
CA ALA A 112 12.62 -4.17 24.37
C ALA A 112 11.13 -4.46 24.16
N LEU A 113 10.24 -3.59 24.65
CA LEU A 113 8.80 -3.65 24.39
C LEU A 113 8.48 -3.39 22.91
N SER A 114 9.06 -2.32 22.34
CA SER A 114 8.88 -1.99 20.92
C SER A 114 9.29 -3.14 19.99
N ALA A 115 10.35 -3.88 20.32
CA ALA A 115 10.80 -5.04 19.57
C ALA A 115 9.82 -6.23 19.61
N ARG A 116 8.86 -6.25 20.56
CA ARG A 116 7.82 -7.27 20.65
C ARG A 116 6.54 -6.92 19.89
N ILE A 117 6.44 -5.68 19.41
CA ILE A 117 5.31 -5.24 18.58
C ILE A 117 5.60 -5.64 17.13
N THR A 118 4.70 -6.40 16.54
CA THR A 118 4.84 -6.86 15.16
C THR A 118 4.41 -5.79 14.17
N ARG A 119 4.92 -5.86 12.94
CA ARG A 119 4.48 -4.99 11.84
C ARG A 119 2.97 -5.12 11.58
N ARG A 120 2.41 -6.32 11.77
CA ARG A 120 0.98 -6.57 11.61
C ARG A 120 0.15 -5.85 12.68
N GLU A 121 0.61 -5.84 13.94
CA GLU A 121 -0.05 -5.10 15.02
C GLU A 121 -0.03 -3.59 14.75
N LEU A 122 1.13 -3.05 14.34
CA LEU A 122 1.22 -1.64 13.93
C LEU A 122 0.26 -1.32 12.77
N ALA A 123 0.24 -2.13 11.72
CA ALA A 123 -0.62 -1.90 10.56
C ALA A 123 -2.12 -1.98 10.89
N LEU A 124 -2.51 -2.83 11.86
CA LEU A 124 -3.89 -3.00 12.26
C LEU A 124 -4.39 -1.91 13.20
N HIS A 125 -3.54 -1.47 14.13
CA HIS A 125 -3.97 -0.64 15.27
C HIS A 125 -3.43 0.79 15.23
N CYS A 126 -2.43 1.08 14.40
CA CYS A 126 -1.84 2.41 14.35
C CYS A 126 -2.01 3.04 12.97
N ARG A 127 -2.50 4.27 12.97
CA ARG A 127 -2.51 5.11 11.77
C ARG A 127 -1.11 5.65 11.52
N ARG A 128 -0.80 5.93 10.29
CA ARG A 128 0.41 6.64 9.88
C ARG A 128 0.05 7.71 8.87
N ARG A 129 0.81 8.78 8.86
CA ARG A 129 0.67 9.88 7.91
C ARG A 129 2.01 10.17 7.23
N THR A 130 1.98 10.86 6.11
CA THR A 130 3.19 11.39 5.49
C THR A 130 3.69 12.59 6.28
N ARG A 131 5.02 12.79 6.30
CA ARG A 131 5.69 13.82 7.14
C ARG A 131 5.59 15.24 6.57
N GLY A 132 5.02 15.41 5.39
CA GLY A 132 5.09 16.65 4.65
C GLY A 132 6.30 16.73 3.71
N VAL A 133 6.24 17.67 2.76
CA VAL A 133 7.20 17.76 1.65
C VAL A 133 8.62 18.04 2.12
N GLU A 134 8.78 19.05 2.97
CA GLU A 134 10.09 19.52 3.42
C GLU A 134 10.85 18.47 4.22
N GLU A 135 10.18 17.91 5.24
CA GLU A 135 10.79 16.91 6.12
C GLU A 135 11.08 15.61 5.36
N THR A 136 10.15 15.12 4.52
CA THR A 136 10.38 13.97 3.68
C THR A 136 11.56 14.17 2.74
N THR A 137 11.65 15.33 2.08
CA THR A 137 12.76 15.67 1.17
C THR A 137 14.10 15.67 1.91
N ARG A 138 14.15 16.32 3.08
CA ARG A 138 15.35 16.39 3.92
C ARG A 138 15.81 14.99 4.35
N LEU A 139 14.88 14.18 4.86
CA LEU A 139 15.18 12.84 5.37
C LEU A 139 15.63 11.89 4.26
N ILE A 140 14.97 11.90 3.08
CA ILE A 140 15.38 11.06 1.95
C ILE A 140 16.76 11.50 1.45
N GLY A 141 17.02 12.81 1.32
CA GLY A 141 18.36 13.31 0.96
C GLY A 141 19.44 12.79 1.91
N SER A 142 19.24 12.97 3.21
CA SER A 142 20.17 12.46 4.23
C SER A 142 20.33 10.92 4.20
N LEU A 143 19.28 10.19 3.88
CA LEU A 143 19.33 8.75 3.73
C LEU A 143 20.17 8.32 2.52
N VAL A 144 19.96 8.97 1.38
CA VAL A 144 20.75 8.73 0.16
C VAL A 144 22.21 9.01 0.44
N ASP A 145 22.55 10.18 0.99
CA ASP A 145 23.93 10.54 1.33
C ASP A 145 24.59 9.54 2.29
N LEU A 146 23.85 9.06 3.29
CA LEU A 146 24.34 8.05 4.24
C LEU A 146 24.71 6.74 3.57
N PHE A 147 23.82 6.22 2.71
CA PHE A 147 24.02 4.94 2.04
C PHE A 147 24.91 5.03 0.79
N ASP A 148 25.13 6.22 0.27
CA ASP A 148 26.10 6.50 -0.82
C ASP A 148 27.52 6.76 -0.29
N SER A 149 27.72 6.58 1.00
CA SER A 149 29.01 6.72 1.70
C SER A 149 29.63 5.37 2.09
N ALA A 150 30.70 5.41 2.84
CA ALA A 150 31.33 4.22 3.42
C ALA A 150 30.37 3.37 4.28
N SER A 151 29.34 3.99 4.89
CA SER A 151 28.33 3.32 5.70
C SER A 151 27.34 2.48 4.86
N GLY A 152 27.29 2.68 3.56
CA GLY A 152 26.45 1.91 2.62
C GLY A 152 27.16 0.72 2.01
N LYS A 153 28.36 0.36 2.47
CA LYS A 153 29.10 -0.82 2.01
C LYS A 153 28.83 -2.02 2.92
N ASP A 154 28.82 -3.19 2.33
CA ASP A 154 28.78 -4.46 3.08
C ASP A 154 30.16 -4.81 3.69
N THR A 155 30.24 -5.98 4.33
CA THR A 155 31.47 -6.48 4.95
C THR A 155 32.59 -6.81 3.95
N LEU A 156 32.26 -6.92 2.66
CA LEU A 156 33.20 -7.16 1.57
C LEU A 156 33.59 -5.86 0.86
N GLY A 157 33.05 -4.72 1.30
CA GLY A 157 33.31 -3.41 0.71
C GLY A 157 32.46 -3.10 -0.52
N VAL A 158 31.49 -3.95 -0.86
CA VAL A 158 30.56 -3.72 -1.99
C VAL A 158 29.56 -2.63 -1.62
N PRO A 159 29.40 -1.57 -2.43
CA PRO A 159 28.42 -0.52 -2.14
C PRO A 159 27.00 -1.01 -2.43
N LEU A 160 26.05 -0.63 -1.57
CA LEU A 160 24.60 -0.84 -1.82
C LEU A 160 24.12 -0.05 -3.03
N LEU A 161 24.51 1.23 -3.10
CA LEU A 161 24.02 2.15 -4.11
C LEU A 161 25.06 2.33 -5.23
N ASP A 162 24.57 2.37 -6.46
CA ASP A 162 25.31 2.90 -7.59
C ASP A 162 25.23 4.42 -7.53
N HIS A 163 26.37 5.07 -7.31
CA HIS A 163 26.47 6.50 -7.06
C HIS A 163 25.77 7.35 -8.13
N GLU A 164 26.14 7.17 -9.39
CA GLU A 164 25.60 8.01 -10.46
C GLU A 164 24.10 7.80 -10.63
N ARG A 165 23.68 6.54 -10.58
CA ARG A 165 22.28 6.15 -10.76
C ARG A 165 21.39 6.64 -9.62
N ILE A 166 21.81 6.51 -8.37
CA ILE A 166 21.00 6.95 -7.22
C ILE A 166 20.87 8.48 -7.18
N GLN A 167 21.92 9.21 -7.51
CA GLN A 167 21.90 10.68 -7.58
C GLN A 167 20.94 11.15 -8.68
N GLN A 168 20.97 10.50 -9.86
CA GLN A 168 20.02 10.82 -10.92
C GLN A 168 18.58 10.49 -10.52
N ILE A 169 18.33 9.33 -9.90
CA ILE A 169 17.01 8.95 -9.40
C ILE A 169 16.52 9.98 -8.38
N TRP A 170 17.35 10.37 -7.40
CA TRP A 170 16.95 11.34 -6.39
C TRP A 170 16.62 12.70 -7.00
N LYS A 171 17.43 13.18 -7.92
CA LYS A 171 17.17 14.42 -8.66
C LYS A 171 15.81 14.40 -9.36
N GLU A 172 15.45 13.28 -9.97
CA GLU A 172 14.18 13.10 -10.66
C GLU A 172 13.01 12.92 -9.69
N GLN A 173 13.19 12.12 -8.62
CA GLN A 173 12.11 11.81 -7.69
C GLN A 173 11.80 12.93 -6.69
N ARG A 174 12.74 13.83 -6.43
CA ARG A 174 12.56 14.93 -5.48
C ARG A 174 11.33 15.78 -5.78
N LYS A 175 11.04 16.05 -7.04
CA LYS A 175 9.85 16.81 -7.48
C LYS A 175 8.53 16.08 -7.19
N HIS A 176 8.56 14.74 -7.06
CA HIS A 176 7.39 13.92 -6.78
C HIS A 176 7.12 13.71 -5.28
N VAL A 177 7.97 14.25 -4.39
CA VAL A 177 7.73 14.18 -2.94
C VAL A 177 6.41 14.85 -2.56
N GLN A 178 6.00 15.91 -3.23
CA GLN A 178 4.68 16.52 -3.05
C GLN A 178 3.54 15.60 -3.50
N CYS A 179 3.77 14.77 -4.53
CA CYS A 179 2.73 13.90 -5.10
C CYS A 179 2.43 12.69 -4.20
N ILE A 180 3.34 12.32 -3.29
CA ILE A 180 3.15 11.19 -2.36
C ILE A 180 2.56 11.61 -1.01
N GLN A 181 2.34 12.91 -0.77
CA GLN A 181 1.76 13.38 0.49
C GLN A 181 0.29 12.97 0.61
N ASP A 182 -0.16 12.77 1.84
CA ASP A 182 -1.56 12.48 2.11
C ASP A 182 -2.44 13.66 1.67
N PRO A 183 -3.64 13.41 1.13
CA PRO A 183 -4.60 14.46 0.79
C PRO A 183 -5.09 15.15 2.08
N GLU A 184 -5.17 16.48 2.07
CA GLU A 184 -5.48 17.27 3.27
C GLU A 184 -6.91 17.05 3.78
N ASN A 185 -7.88 16.89 2.88
CA ASN A 185 -9.31 16.88 3.20
C ASN A 185 -9.97 15.50 3.02
N PHE A 186 -9.17 14.44 2.95
CA PHE A 186 -9.70 13.10 2.75
C PHE A 186 -9.21 12.14 3.83
N PRO A 187 -10.13 11.53 4.63
CA PRO A 187 -9.75 10.58 5.66
C PRO A 187 -9.31 9.25 5.04
N LEU A 188 -8.01 8.98 5.10
CA LEU A 188 -7.42 7.74 4.56
C LEU A 188 -7.66 6.50 5.43
N TYR A 189 -8.10 6.68 6.67
CA TYR A 189 -8.32 5.57 7.60
C TYR A 189 -9.79 5.45 7.99
N THR A 190 -10.32 4.24 7.82
CA THR A 190 -11.65 3.86 8.31
C THR A 190 -11.48 2.94 9.51
N LYS A 191 -12.14 3.28 10.64
CA LYS A 191 -12.24 2.37 11.79
C LYS A 191 -13.14 1.20 11.42
N THR A 192 -12.60 -0.02 11.51
CA THR A 192 -13.33 -1.26 11.16
C THR A 192 -13.85 -2.00 12.38
N GLY A 193 -13.38 -1.64 13.57
CA GLY A 193 -13.80 -2.25 14.83
C GLY A 193 -12.87 -1.92 15.98
N THR A 194 -13.02 -2.64 17.07
CA THR A 194 -12.14 -2.57 18.24
C THR A 194 -11.77 -3.97 18.71
N LEU A 195 -10.60 -4.09 19.33
CA LEU A 195 -10.09 -5.34 19.92
C LEU A 195 -9.56 -5.04 21.32
N LYS A 196 -10.02 -5.81 22.33
CA LYS A 196 -9.47 -5.72 23.69
C LYS A 196 -8.21 -6.60 23.82
N LYS A 197 -7.08 -6.01 24.15
CA LYS A 197 -5.78 -6.69 24.27
C LYS A 197 -5.03 -6.16 25.49
N GLY A 198 -4.51 -7.03 26.35
CA GLY A 198 -3.78 -6.62 27.56
C GLY A 198 -4.54 -5.64 28.46
N GLY A 199 -5.88 -5.74 28.53
CA GLY A 199 -6.75 -4.82 29.28
C GLY A 199 -7.06 -3.49 28.57
N VAL A 200 -6.43 -3.20 27.43
CA VAL A 200 -6.62 -1.97 26.67
C VAL A 200 -7.50 -2.25 25.44
N GLU A 201 -8.43 -1.34 25.15
CA GLU A 201 -9.22 -1.36 23.91
C GLU A 201 -8.45 -0.68 22.80
N LEU A 202 -8.15 -1.41 21.73
CA LEU A 202 -7.45 -0.93 20.55
C LEU A 202 -8.41 -0.78 19.39
N CYS A 203 -8.35 0.35 18.68
CA CYS A 203 -9.04 0.50 17.42
C CYS A 203 -8.38 -0.37 16.33
N CYS A 204 -9.19 -0.90 15.42
CA CYS A 204 -8.72 -1.53 14.20
C CYS A 204 -9.01 -0.62 13.01
N TYR A 205 -8.03 -0.45 12.14
CA TYR A 205 -8.13 0.46 11.02
C TYR A 205 -7.89 -0.25 9.68
N ARG A 206 -8.58 0.23 8.66
CA ARG A 206 -8.29 -0.05 7.26
C ARG A 206 -7.81 1.23 6.58
N CYS A 207 -6.67 1.17 5.91
CA CYS A 207 -6.11 2.28 5.17
C CYS A 207 -6.51 2.21 3.69
N ALA A 208 -6.99 3.31 3.14
CA ALA A 208 -7.35 3.46 1.73
C ALA A 208 -6.19 4.04 0.87
N ARG A 209 -5.00 4.25 1.47
CA ARG A 209 -3.85 4.80 0.75
C ARG A 209 -3.28 3.78 -0.23
N GLY A 210 -2.99 4.24 -1.46
CA GLY A 210 -2.21 3.51 -2.45
C GLY A 210 -3.02 2.48 -3.24
N SER A 211 -2.30 1.71 -4.05
CA SER A 211 -2.82 0.74 -5.01
C SER A 211 -2.79 -0.71 -4.52
N THR A 212 -2.62 -0.97 -3.22
CA THR A 212 -2.45 -2.32 -2.65
C THR A 212 -3.56 -3.30 -3.03
N SER A 213 -4.81 -2.82 -3.11
CA SER A 213 -5.94 -3.65 -3.55
C SER A 213 -5.85 -4.01 -5.03
N LEU A 214 -5.37 -3.10 -5.87
CA LEU A 214 -5.14 -3.32 -7.29
C LEU A 214 -3.99 -4.30 -7.52
N GLU A 215 -2.90 -4.17 -6.77
CA GLU A 215 -1.78 -5.13 -6.82
C GLU A 215 -2.21 -6.54 -6.39
N SER A 216 -3.06 -6.63 -5.36
CA SER A 216 -3.65 -7.90 -4.94
C SER A 216 -4.54 -8.51 -6.02
N PHE A 217 -5.27 -7.67 -6.75
CA PHE A 217 -6.09 -8.08 -7.89
C PHE A 217 -5.22 -8.57 -9.07
N HIS A 218 -4.15 -7.84 -9.41
CA HIS A 218 -3.20 -8.29 -10.44
C HIS A 218 -2.57 -9.64 -10.08
N LEU A 219 -2.16 -9.83 -8.82
CA LEU A 219 -1.65 -11.11 -8.34
C LEU A 219 -2.68 -12.24 -8.45
N HIS A 220 -3.95 -11.95 -8.13
CA HIS A 220 -5.05 -12.89 -8.30
C HIS A 220 -5.23 -13.28 -9.77
N LEU A 221 -5.30 -12.31 -10.67
CA LEU A 221 -5.42 -12.58 -12.11
C LEU A 221 -4.25 -13.40 -12.65
N ASN A 222 -3.02 -13.08 -12.27
CA ASN A 222 -1.82 -13.79 -12.71
C ASN A 222 -1.81 -15.28 -12.30
N ARG A 223 -2.58 -15.67 -11.28
CA ARG A 223 -2.74 -17.06 -10.87
C ARG A 223 -3.74 -17.83 -11.74
N PHE A 224 -4.66 -17.13 -12.40
CA PHE A 224 -5.66 -17.71 -13.29
C PHE A 224 -5.21 -17.79 -14.73
N ILE A 225 -4.41 -16.83 -15.16
CA ILE A 225 -3.95 -16.74 -16.55
C ILE A 225 -2.72 -17.64 -16.70
N PRO A 226 -2.79 -18.73 -17.52
CA PRO A 226 -1.70 -19.71 -17.63
C PRO A 226 -0.53 -19.20 -18.50
N GLY A 227 -0.09 -17.95 -18.30
CA GLY A 227 1.02 -17.33 -19.02
C GLY A 227 0.61 -16.69 -20.36
N THR A 228 1.60 -16.46 -21.22
CA THR A 228 1.45 -15.71 -22.47
C THR A 228 0.99 -16.56 -23.67
N SER A 229 0.79 -17.85 -23.48
CA SER A 229 0.47 -18.82 -24.56
C SER A 229 -1.03 -19.14 -24.70
N ALA A 230 -1.90 -18.44 -23.97
CA ALA A 230 -3.34 -18.64 -24.08
C ALA A 230 -3.85 -18.01 -25.40
N SER A 231 -4.73 -18.72 -26.12
CA SER A 231 -5.48 -18.12 -27.22
C SER A 231 -6.45 -17.06 -26.71
N ASP A 232 -6.89 -16.14 -27.57
CA ASP A 232 -7.79 -15.05 -27.21
C ASP A 232 -9.05 -15.52 -26.47
N ALA A 233 -9.66 -16.61 -26.94
CA ALA A 233 -10.86 -17.20 -26.33
C ALA A 233 -10.56 -17.76 -24.93
N HIS A 234 -9.46 -18.49 -24.77
CA HIS A 234 -9.06 -19.03 -23.47
C HIS A 234 -8.66 -17.90 -22.50
N PHE A 235 -7.91 -16.90 -22.98
CA PHE A 235 -7.56 -15.74 -22.16
C PHE A 235 -8.81 -15.03 -21.64
N GLN A 236 -9.80 -14.80 -22.51
CA GLN A 236 -11.05 -14.17 -22.13
C GLN A 236 -11.83 -15.00 -21.11
N ALA A 237 -11.91 -16.33 -21.30
CA ALA A 237 -12.57 -17.23 -20.35
C ALA A 237 -11.90 -17.21 -18.97
N TYR A 238 -10.55 -17.31 -18.91
CA TYR A 238 -9.81 -17.23 -17.66
C TYR A 238 -9.96 -15.85 -16.98
N LEU A 239 -9.93 -14.77 -17.77
CA LEU A 239 -10.11 -13.40 -17.25
C LEU A 239 -11.49 -13.23 -16.62
N LEU A 240 -12.55 -13.66 -17.30
CA LEU A 240 -13.91 -13.57 -16.79
C LEU A 240 -14.10 -14.38 -15.50
N GLU A 241 -13.61 -15.63 -15.50
CA GLU A 241 -13.66 -16.48 -14.31
C GLU A 241 -12.88 -15.88 -13.13
N GLY A 242 -11.66 -15.37 -13.39
CA GLY A 242 -10.87 -14.69 -12.36
C GLY A 242 -11.54 -13.44 -11.79
N LEU A 243 -12.21 -12.65 -12.65
CA LEU A 243 -12.98 -11.48 -12.25
C LEU A 243 -14.19 -11.86 -11.39
N MET A 244 -14.94 -12.88 -11.80
CA MET A 244 -16.10 -13.36 -11.03
C MET A 244 -15.68 -13.80 -9.64
N ARG A 245 -14.67 -14.65 -9.52
CA ARG A 245 -14.17 -15.13 -8.21
C ARG A 245 -13.66 -14.00 -7.32
N TRP A 246 -12.96 -13.00 -7.91
CA TRP A 246 -12.53 -11.84 -7.17
C TRP A 246 -13.71 -11.03 -6.62
N ASN A 247 -14.74 -10.82 -7.42
CA ASN A 247 -15.92 -10.07 -7.02
C ASN A 247 -16.71 -10.80 -5.92
N ASP A 248 -16.84 -12.12 -6.03
CA ASP A 248 -17.51 -12.97 -5.03
C ASP A 248 -16.75 -12.90 -3.69
N ASP A 249 -15.43 -13.07 -3.70
CA ASP A 249 -14.57 -12.94 -2.51
C ASP A 249 -14.72 -11.55 -1.85
N ARG A 250 -14.78 -10.47 -2.66
CA ARG A 250 -14.94 -9.10 -2.14
C ARG A 250 -16.34 -8.85 -1.58
N MET A 251 -17.35 -9.41 -2.19
CA MET A 251 -18.73 -9.32 -1.72
C MET A 251 -18.90 -10.06 -0.38
N GLU A 252 -18.35 -11.26 -0.24
CA GLU A 252 -18.35 -12.01 1.02
C GLU A 252 -17.65 -11.24 2.14
N ASP A 253 -16.45 -10.67 1.86
CA ASP A 253 -15.70 -9.84 2.80
C ASP A 253 -16.51 -8.61 3.24
N ALA A 254 -17.29 -8.01 2.35
CA ALA A 254 -18.10 -6.83 2.64
C ALA A 254 -19.34 -7.15 3.48
N LEU A 255 -19.96 -8.29 3.27
CA LEU A 255 -21.16 -8.73 3.98
C LEU A 255 -20.89 -9.29 5.38
N LYS A 256 -19.60 -9.42 5.80
CA LYS A 256 -19.18 -9.98 7.10
C LYS A 256 -19.83 -11.34 7.40
N GLY A 257 -20.15 -12.11 6.38
CA GLY A 257 -20.66 -13.46 6.49
C GLY A 257 -19.62 -14.35 7.14
N ALA A 258 -20.05 -15.26 8.04
CA ALA A 258 -19.22 -16.34 8.51
C ALA A 258 -18.64 -17.07 7.30
N SER A 259 -17.33 -17.40 7.35
CA SER A 259 -16.62 -18.19 6.35
C SER A 259 -17.53 -19.29 5.78
N SER A 260 -18.18 -19.02 4.67
CA SER A 260 -18.81 -20.10 3.92
C SER A 260 -17.69 -20.95 3.34
N ILE A 261 -17.88 -22.25 3.34
CA ILE A 261 -16.97 -23.15 2.64
C ILE A 261 -16.83 -22.59 1.22
N ARG A 262 -15.61 -22.18 0.84
CA ARG A 262 -15.30 -21.61 -0.47
C ARG A 262 -15.54 -22.65 -1.56
N THR A 263 -16.79 -22.87 -1.91
CA THR A 263 -17.19 -23.60 -3.09
C THR A 263 -17.31 -22.60 -4.21
N TYR A 264 -16.26 -22.49 -5.00
CA TYR A 264 -16.27 -21.67 -6.20
C TYR A 264 -17.49 -22.02 -7.04
N GLY A 265 -18.36 -21.03 -7.26
CA GLY A 265 -19.50 -21.17 -8.12
C GLY A 265 -20.76 -21.74 -7.48
N SER A 266 -21.07 -21.43 -6.21
CA SER A 266 -22.36 -21.81 -5.62
C SER A 266 -23.55 -21.37 -6.49
N ALA A 267 -23.51 -20.14 -7.01
CA ALA A 267 -24.54 -19.64 -7.92
C ALA A 267 -24.53 -20.38 -9.27
N MET A 268 -23.35 -20.71 -9.81
CA MET A 268 -23.24 -21.47 -11.06
C MET A 268 -23.61 -22.93 -10.84
N LYS A 269 -23.24 -23.54 -9.71
CA LYS A 269 -23.63 -24.89 -9.34
C LYS A 269 -25.13 -24.98 -9.15
N GLU A 270 -25.75 -24.02 -8.48
CA GLU A 270 -27.20 -23.92 -8.32
C GLU A 270 -27.93 -23.69 -9.66
N ALA A 271 -27.32 -22.92 -10.57
CA ALA A 271 -27.85 -22.76 -11.94
C ALA A 271 -27.73 -24.04 -12.76
N VAL A 272 -26.64 -24.78 -12.65
CA VAL A 272 -26.44 -26.08 -13.30
C VAL A 272 -27.38 -27.12 -12.70
N ASP A 273 -27.53 -27.17 -11.39
CA ASP A 273 -28.48 -28.10 -10.71
C ASP A 273 -29.95 -27.80 -11.04
N LYS A 274 -30.28 -26.57 -11.44
CA LYS A 274 -31.62 -26.22 -11.96
C LYS A 274 -31.83 -26.58 -13.44
N LEU A 275 -30.76 -26.86 -14.17
CA LEU A 275 -30.81 -27.27 -15.59
C LEU A 275 -30.71 -28.78 -15.78
N SER A 276 -30.36 -29.51 -14.74
CA SER A 276 -30.36 -30.99 -14.68
C SER A 276 -31.66 -31.51 -14.06
#